data_ef376ec8ba8d0d5efdc150079805b0f8
#
_entry.id   ef376ec8ba8d0d5efdc150079805b0f8
#
_cell.length_a   1.000
_cell.length_b   1.000
_cell.length_c   1.000
_cell.angle_alpha   90.00
_cell.angle_beta   90.00
_cell.angle_gamma   90.00
#
_symmetry.space_group_name_H-M   'P 1'
#
loop_
_entity.id
_entity.type
_entity.pdbx_description
1 polymer ?
#
loop_
_entity_poly.entity_id
_entity_poly.type
_entity_poly.pdbx_seq_one_letter_code
_entity_poly.pdbx_strand_id
1 'polypeptide(L)'
;IWDVRRERLLVARDRLGIKPMYYWERDGGVAFASEVRSLRALDGFDADIDAAAIAEYLAFGYVPDPVCVWRGVRKLPPGHLLTWD
;
A
#
# COMPACT_ATOMS: atom_id res chain seq x y z
N ILE A 1 5.00 5.95 -12.35
CA ILE A 1 4.93 6.55 -13.69
C ILE A 1 3.47 6.90 -14.01
N TRP A 2 3.26 8.13 -14.41
CA TRP A 2 1.94 8.55 -14.92
C TRP A 2 2.02 8.66 -16.44
N ASP A 3 1.20 7.87 -17.13
CA ASP A 3 1.08 7.92 -18.58
C ASP A 3 -0.04 8.89 -18.96
N VAL A 4 0.33 10.06 -19.44
CA VAL A 4 -0.61 11.14 -19.77
C VAL A 4 -1.53 10.75 -20.93
N ARG A 5 -1.02 9.99 -21.89
CA ARG A 5 -1.81 9.62 -23.08
C ARG A 5 -2.91 8.61 -22.77
N ARG A 6 -2.58 7.64 -21.91
CA ARG A 6 -3.48 6.56 -21.51
C ARG A 6 -4.25 6.87 -20.24
N GLU A 7 -3.89 7.97 -19.57
CA GLU A 7 -4.44 8.33 -18.27
C GLU A 7 -4.33 7.14 -17.29
N ARG A 8 -3.11 6.57 -17.24
CA ARG A 8 -2.85 5.38 -16.45
C ARG A 8 -1.66 5.60 -15.52
N LEU A 9 -1.86 5.24 -14.27
CA LEU A 9 -0.79 5.20 -13.28
C LEU A 9 -0.16 3.81 -13.25
N LEU A 10 1.16 3.76 -13.25
CA LEU A 10 1.92 2.54 -13.04
C LEU A 10 2.79 2.71 -11.81
N VAL A 11 2.64 1.81 -10.86
CA VAL A 11 3.49 1.71 -9.67
C VAL A 11 4.18 0.36 -9.70
N ALA A 12 5.48 0.35 -9.52
CA ALA A 12 6.27 -0.88 -9.55
C ALA A 12 7.18 -0.96 -8.34
N ARG A 13 7.37 -2.17 -7.84
CA ARG A 13 8.32 -2.45 -6.76
C ARG A 13 9.30 -3.50 -7.25
N ASP A 14 10.59 -3.29 -6.99
CA ASP A 14 11.63 -4.19 -7.45
C ASP A 14 11.53 -5.56 -6.76
N ARG A 15 12.26 -6.55 -7.30
CA ARG A 15 12.24 -7.93 -6.80
C ARG A 15 12.82 -8.06 -5.40
N LEU A 16 13.79 -7.22 -5.06
CA LEU A 16 14.43 -7.26 -3.75
C LEU A 16 13.51 -6.69 -2.67
N GLY A 17 12.65 -5.74 -3.05
CA GLY A 17 11.67 -5.17 -2.12
C GLY A 17 12.29 -4.48 -0.92
N ILE A 18 13.47 -3.88 -1.06
CA ILE A 18 14.18 -3.23 0.03
C ILE A 18 13.36 -2.08 0.59
N LYS A 19 12.78 -1.24 -0.29
CA LYS A 19 11.87 -0.19 0.12
C LYS A 19 10.43 -0.65 -0.03
N PRO A 20 9.59 -0.44 0.98
CA PRO A 20 8.17 -0.78 0.86
C PRO A 20 7.45 0.19 -0.08
N MET A 21 6.31 -0.27 -0.58
CA MET A 21 5.40 0.56 -1.34
C MET A 21 3.99 0.26 -0.82
N TYR A 22 3.35 1.27 -0.24
CA TYR A 22 2.00 1.18 0.28
C TYR A 22 1.03 1.82 -0.69
N TYR A 23 -0.18 1.28 -0.79
CA TYR A 23 -1.24 1.91 -1.57
C TYR A 23 -2.56 1.81 -0.84
N TRP A 24 -3.42 2.79 -1.11
CA TRP A 24 -4.72 2.93 -0.49
C TRP A 24 -5.72 3.33 -1.57
N GLU A 25 -6.69 2.46 -1.78
CA GLU A 25 -7.75 2.66 -2.77
C GLU A 25 -9.01 3.12 -2.07
N ARG A 26 -9.58 4.25 -2.50
CA ARG A 26 -10.77 4.79 -1.90
C ARG A 26 -11.52 5.69 -2.86
N ASP A 27 -12.86 5.55 -2.89
CA ASP A 27 -13.78 6.43 -3.62
C ASP A 27 -13.38 6.66 -5.08
N GLY A 28 -12.95 5.60 -5.75
CA GLY A 28 -12.54 5.68 -7.15
C GLY A 28 -11.16 6.28 -7.37
N GLY A 29 -10.42 6.54 -6.30
CA GLY A 29 -9.05 7.05 -6.37
C GLY A 29 -8.05 6.09 -5.75
N VAL A 30 -6.76 6.34 -6.00
CA VAL A 30 -5.67 5.60 -5.39
C VAL A 30 -4.61 6.56 -4.90
N ALA A 31 -4.07 6.30 -3.70
CA ALA A 31 -2.91 6.98 -3.16
C ALA A 31 -1.81 5.95 -2.92
N PHE A 32 -0.56 6.36 -3.08
CA PHE A 32 0.57 5.48 -2.84
C PHE A 32 1.72 6.25 -2.22
N ALA A 33 2.54 5.54 -1.43
CA ALA A 33 3.70 6.14 -0.78
C ALA A 33 4.67 5.04 -0.34
N SER A 34 5.93 5.41 -0.17
CA SER A 34 6.93 4.51 0.41
C SER A 34 6.82 4.42 1.93
N GLU A 35 6.14 5.36 2.57
CA GLU A 35 5.89 5.36 4.00
C GLU A 35 4.40 5.52 4.26
N VAL A 36 3.85 4.66 5.13
CA VAL A 36 2.42 4.71 5.47
C VAL A 36 2.03 6.02 6.15
N ARG A 37 2.98 6.67 6.82
CA ARG A 37 2.77 7.97 7.45
C ARG A 37 2.25 9.01 6.48
N SER A 38 2.75 8.98 5.24
CA SER A 38 2.30 9.91 4.20
C SER A 38 0.84 9.69 3.83
N LEU A 39 0.38 8.43 3.80
CA LEU A 39 -1.03 8.13 3.53
C LEU A 39 -1.92 8.57 4.69
N ARG A 40 -1.45 8.44 5.92
CA ARG A 40 -2.22 8.85 7.11
C ARG A 40 -2.47 10.36 7.16
N ALA A 41 -1.66 11.14 6.47
CA ALA A 41 -1.84 12.59 6.41
C ALA A 41 -2.94 13.02 5.45
N LEU A 42 -3.45 12.11 4.62
CA LEU A 42 -4.52 12.42 3.66
C LEU A 42 -5.87 12.54 4.33
N ASP A 43 -6.69 13.45 3.81
CA ASP A 43 -8.05 13.62 4.29
C ASP A 43 -8.86 12.34 4.06
N GLY A 44 -9.67 12.00 5.06
CA GLY A 44 -10.51 10.81 4.98
C GLY A 44 -9.78 9.49 5.24
N PHE A 45 -8.51 9.54 5.65
CA PHE A 45 -7.81 8.33 6.06
C PHE A 45 -8.51 7.70 7.26
N ASP A 46 -8.86 6.42 7.14
CA ASP A 46 -9.48 5.68 8.21
C ASP A 46 -8.40 5.01 9.06
N ALA A 47 -8.29 5.43 10.32
CA ALA A 47 -7.27 4.93 11.24
C ALA A 47 -7.66 3.59 11.90
N ASP A 48 -8.53 2.80 11.28
CA ASP A 48 -8.90 1.48 11.78
C ASP A 48 -7.75 0.50 11.63
N ILE A 49 -7.51 -0.26 12.70
CA ILE A 49 -6.47 -1.28 12.74
C ILE A 49 -7.04 -2.61 12.29
N ASP A 50 -6.30 -3.32 11.44
CA ASP A 50 -6.65 -4.67 11.03
C ASP A 50 -6.19 -5.65 12.12
N ALA A 51 -7.15 -6.25 12.82
CA ALA A 51 -6.86 -7.19 13.91
C ALA A 51 -6.10 -8.42 13.42
N ALA A 52 -6.36 -8.88 12.19
CA ALA A 52 -5.63 -10.02 11.62
C ALA A 52 -4.16 -9.68 11.41
N ALA A 53 -3.86 -8.45 11.00
CA ALA A 53 -2.48 -7.99 10.84
C ALA A 53 -1.74 -7.94 12.19
N ILE A 54 -2.43 -7.54 13.25
CA ILE A 54 -1.85 -7.55 14.59
C ILE A 54 -1.53 -8.98 15.03
N ALA A 55 -2.43 -9.93 14.77
CA ALA A 55 -2.20 -11.34 15.09
C ALA A 55 -0.97 -11.88 14.34
N GLU A 56 -0.82 -11.56 13.07
CA GLU A 56 0.36 -11.94 12.29
C GLU A 56 1.64 -11.31 12.82
N TYR A 57 1.59 -10.05 13.22
CA TYR A 57 2.73 -9.39 13.85
C TYR A 57 3.18 -10.12 15.12
N LEU A 58 2.22 -10.51 15.97
CA LEU A 58 2.54 -11.24 17.20
C LEU A 58 3.13 -12.62 16.92
N ALA A 59 2.70 -13.27 15.83
CA ALA A 59 3.20 -14.59 15.46
C ALA A 59 4.57 -14.56 14.79
N PHE A 60 4.83 -13.57 13.91
CA PHE A 60 6.02 -13.56 13.06
C PHE A 60 7.00 -12.45 13.38
N GLY A 61 6.66 -11.48 14.23
CA GLY A 61 7.49 -10.32 14.51
C GLY A 61 7.45 -9.22 13.46
N TYR A 62 6.66 -9.40 12.41
CA TYR A 62 6.43 -8.40 11.36
C TYR A 62 5.11 -8.67 10.67
N VAL A 63 4.62 -7.72 9.89
CA VAL A 63 3.40 -7.89 9.10
C VAL A 63 3.78 -8.24 7.67
N PRO A 64 3.50 -9.51 7.23
CA PRO A 64 3.88 -9.95 5.88
C PRO A 64 3.15 -9.18 4.78
N ASP A 65 3.80 -9.01 3.62
CA ASP A 65 3.15 -8.47 2.44
C ASP A 65 2.01 -9.42 1.99
N PRO A 66 0.92 -8.93 1.45
CA PRO A 66 0.56 -7.53 1.17
C PRO A 66 -0.17 -6.84 2.33
N VAL A 67 -0.25 -7.45 3.49
CA VAL A 67 -1.04 -6.98 4.62
C VAL A 67 -0.37 -5.77 5.28
N CYS A 68 -1.17 -4.84 5.76
CA CYS A 68 -0.73 -3.69 6.53
C CYS A 68 -1.57 -3.60 7.82
N VAL A 69 -0.99 -3.04 8.87
CA VAL A 69 -1.68 -2.84 10.15
C VAL A 69 -2.94 -1.97 9.98
N TRP A 70 -2.90 -0.99 9.08
CA TRP A 70 -4.04 -0.12 8.82
C TRP A 70 -4.99 -0.79 7.83
N ARG A 71 -6.26 -0.90 8.21
CA ARG A 71 -7.28 -1.46 7.35
C ARG A 71 -7.42 -0.63 6.07
N GLY A 72 -7.53 -1.30 4.94
CA GLY A 72 -7.65 -0.64 3.64
C GLY A 72 -6.35 -0.21 3.00
N VAL A 73 -5.24 -0.20 3.74
CA VAL A 73 -3.92 0.03 3.19
C VAL A 73 -3.25 -1.31 2.92
N ARG A 74 -2.61 -1.44 1.77
CA ARG A 74 -1.88 -2.66 1.40
C ARG A 74 -0.46 -2.34 1.01
N LYS A 75 0.41 -3.33 1.16
CA LYS A 75 1.77 -3.25 0.64
C LYS A 75 1.82 -3.93 -0.72
N LEU A 76 2.44 -3.27 -1.69
CA LEU A 76 2.71 -3.90 -2.98
C LEU A 76 3.84 -4.92 -2.78
N PRO A 77 3.62 -6.22 -3.07
CA PRO A 77 4.67 -7.21 -2.87
C PRO A 77 5.90 -6.95 -3.77
N PRO A 78 7.09 -7.41 -3.35
CA PRO A 78 8.27 -7.30 -4.20
C PRO A 78 8.05 -7.92 -5.58
N GLY A 79 8.59 -7.30 -6.61
CA GLY A 79 8.49 -7.79 -7.98
C GLY A 79 7.11 -7.64 -8.61
N HIS A 80 6.22 -6.86 -8.01
CA HIS A 80 4.85 -6.68 -8.49
C HIS A 80 4.63 -5.29 -9.09
N LEU A 81 3.60 -5.21 -9.91
CA LEU A 81 3.13 -3.98 -10.52
C LEU A 81 1.72 -3.69 -10.04
N LEU A 82 1.40 -2.40 -9.93
CA LEU A 82 0.04 -1.90 -9.76
C LEU A 82 -0.27 -0.97 -10.91
N THR A 83 -1.39 -1.18 -11.58
CA THR A 83 -1.89 -0.24 -12.59
C THR A 83 -3.23 0.31 -12.17
N TRP A 84 -3.44 1.58 -12.43
CA TRP A 84 -4.68 2.28 -12.12
C TRP A 84 -5.10 3.11 -13.35
N ASP A 85 -6.29 2.87 -13.84
CA ASP A 85 -6.86 3.56 -15.01
C ASP A 85 -7.93 4.55 -14.59
#